data_d6bd1c3bab3b07e4d71fe43761101b06
#
_entry.id   d6bd1c3bab3b07e4d71fe43761101b06
#
_cell.length_a   1.000
_cell.length_b   1.000
_cell.length_c   1.000
_cell.angle_alpha   90.00
_cell.angle_beta   90.00
_cell.angle_gamma   90.00
#
_symmetry.space_group_name_H-M   'P 1'
#
loop_
_entity.id
_entity.type
_entity.pdbx_description
1 polymer ?
#
loop_
_entity_poly.entity_id
_entity_poly.type
_entity_poly.pdbx_seq_one_letter_code
_entity_poly.pdbx_strand_id
1 'polypeptide(L)'
;MDFDEGDVEHDPASLEELLERGLKVVPVTIWGDEVVIGFNPKELSRLFGLSGEVAVADLSTMIEKYETVLEAACRATRQLPPDHMDWECPERKRTLGRFTFHIFDRPERALNAYNVGMYSSEDRGRNFKDVLGSVGFEEIARYGEEVLSRVKSALGGPSPLDLDKVLDTYMGTKTANELMDLALGHSVHHLKQLYEYMAQSGIKPVDPLGEADFQGITVPTELF
;
A
#
# COMPACT_ATOMS: atom_id res chain seq x y z
N MET A 1 -8.65 -6.61 -23.65
CA MET A 1 -9.97 -6.22 -23.12
C MET A 1 -10.01 -4.70 -23.18
N ASP A 2 -11.03 -4.14 -23.78
CA ASP A 2 -11.18 -2.67 -23.79
C ASP A 2 -11.87 -2.25 -22.49
N PHE A 3 -11.45 -1.14 -21.91
CA PHE A 3 -12.03 -0.54 -20.72
C PHE A 3 -11.98 0.98 -20.83
N ASP A 4 -12.92 1.64 -20.18
CA ASP A 4 -12.93 3.10 -20.03
C ASP A 4 -12.34 3.46 -18.67
N GLU A 5 -11.41 4.40 -18.65
CA GLU A 5 -10.80 4.92 -17.44
C GLU A 5 -11.48 6.23 -17.02
N GLY A 6 -11.88 6.31 -15.75
CA GLY A 6 -12.45 7.51 -15.16
C GLY A 6 -11.51 8.14 -14.16
N ASP A 7 -11.03 9.36 -14.46
CA ASP A 7 -10.21 10.15 -13.53
C ASP A 7 -11.10 10.99 -12.61
N VAL A 8 -11.38 10.49 -11.42
CA VAL A 8 -12.26 11.16 -10.43
C VAL A 8 -11.71 12.46 -9.86
N GLU A 9 -10.41 12.75 -10.05
CA GLU A 9 -9.80 14.00 -9.61
C GLU A 9 -10.00 15.13 -10.64
N HIS A 10 -10.08 14.79 -11.93
CA HIS A 10 -10.14 15.77 -13.01
C HIS A 10 -11.42 15.66 -13.87
N ASP A 11 -12.17 14.57 -13.76
CA ASP A 11 -13.44 14.38 -14.44
C ASP A 11 -14.63 14.35 -13.46
N PRO A 12 -15.43 15.43 -13.39
CA PRO A 12 -16.60 15.49 -12.53
C PRO A 12 -17.64 14.40 -12.79
N ALA A 13 -17.78 13.92 -14.05
CA ALA A 13 -18.74 12.88 -14.37
C ALA A 13 -18.34 11.52 -13.78
N SER A 14 -17.05 11.18 -13.84
CA SER A 14 -16.52 9.98 -13.20
C SER A 14 -16.67 10.03 -11.68
N LEU A 15 -16.48 11.20 -11.07
CA LEU A 15 -16.71 11.38 -9.64
C LEU A 15 -18.19 11.22 -9.27
N GLU A 16 -19.09 11.80 -10.07
CA GLU A 16 -20.55 11.72 -9.84
C GLU A 16 -21.02 10.26 -9.94
N GLU A 17 -20.59 9.51 -10.96
CA GLU A 17 -20.91 8.08 -11.09
C GLU A 17 -20.45 7.28 -9.89
N LEU A 18 -19.21 7.53 -9.40
CA LEU A 18 -18.68 6.86 -8.24
C LEU A 18 -19.53 7.11 -6.99
N LEU A 19 -19.93 8.38 -6.77
CA LEU A 19 -20.73 8.80 -5.62
C LEU A 19 -22.17 8.27 -5.69
N GLU A 20 -22.81 8.23 -6.87
CA GLU A 20 -24.15 7.65 -7.07
C GLU A 20 -24.18 6.17 -6.69
N ARG A 21 -23.09 5.44 -6.90
CA ARG A 21 -22.94 4.05 -6.46
C ARG A 21 -22.59 3.90 -4.98
N GLY A 22 -22.53 5.01 -4.24
CA GLY A 22 -22.18 5.03 -2.81
C GLY A 22 -20.69 4.74 -2.53
N LEU A 23 -19.85 4.78 -3.56
CA LEU A 23 -18.42 4.50 -3.46
C LEU A 23 -17.66 5.79 -3.12
N LYS A 24 -16.65 5.68 -2.24
CA LYS A 24 -15.84 6.82 -1.78
C LYS A 24 -14.34 6.53 -1.83
N VAL A 25 -13.95 5.56 -2.62
CA VAL A 25 -12.58 5.05 -2.66
C VAL A 25 -12.19 4.76 -4.10
N VAL A 26 -10.91 4.90 -4.41
CA VAL A 26 -10.30 4.50 -5.69
C VAL A 26 -9.04 3.68 -5.41
N PRO A 27 -8.61 2.83 -6.34
CA PRO A 27 -9.27 2.50 -7.58
C PRO A 27 -10.52 1.64 -7.38
N VAL A 28 -11.47 1.73 -8.31
CA VAL A 28 -12.66 0.87 -8.36
C VAL A 28 -12.80 0.35 -9.78
N THR A 29 -13.03 -0.95 -9.93
CA THR A 29 -13.37 -1.56 -11.21
C THR A 29 -14.84 -1.94 -11.21
N ILE A 30 -15.59 -1.51 -12.22
CA ILE A 30 -17.01 -1.77 -12.38
C ILE A 30 -17.21 -2.60 -13.64
N TRP A 31 -17.95 -3.70 -13.54
CA TRP A 31 -18.34 -4.55 -14.66
C TRP A 31 -19.81 -4.96 -14.52
N GLY A 32 -20.68 -4.28 -15.26
CA GLY A 32 -22.13 -4.44 -15.07
C GLY A 32 -22.56 -4.01 -13.66
N ASP A 33 -23.12 -4.93 -12.90
CA ASP A 33 -23.54 -4.70 -11.50
C ASP A 33 -22.44 -5.09 -10.47
N GLU A 34 -21.35 -5.69 -10.92
CA GLU A 34 -20.27 -6.11 -10.05
C GLU A 34 -19.25 -4.98 -9.85
N VAL A 35 -18.78 -4.84 -8.62
CA VAL A 35 -17.81 -3.81 -8.20
C VAL A 35 -16.65 -4.43 -7.45
N VAL A 36 -15.44 -4.16 -7.91
CA VAL A 36 -14.20 -4.53 -7.22
C VAL A 36 -13.53 -3.27 -6.69
N ILE A 37 -13.38 -3.18 -5.37
CA ILE A 37 -12.75 -2.04 -4.70
C ILE A 37 -11.28 -2.33 -4.46
N GLY A 38 -10.41 -1.39 -4.83
CA GLY A 38 -8.97 -1.51 -4.74
C GLY A 38 -8.38 -2.41 -5.82
N PHE A 39 -7.07 -2.52 -5.83
CA PHE A 39 -6.40 -3.50 -6.68
C PHE A 39 -6.48 -4.87 -6.01
N ASN A 40 -7.40 -5.70 -6.48
CA ASN A 40 -7.65 -7.05 -5.98
C ASN A 40 -7.55 -8.05 -7.14
N PRO A 41 -6.35 -8.56 -7.46
CA PRO A 41 -6.13 -9.43 -8.61
C PRO A 41 -6.98 -10.71 -8.60
N LYS A 42 -7.27 -11.27 -7.42
CA LYS A 42 -8.11 -12.47 -7.29
C LYS A 42 -9.54 -12.19 -7.75
N GLU A 43 -10.14 -11.10 -7.24
CA GLU A 43 -11.50 -10.71 -7.64
C GLU A 43 -11.56 -10.22 -9.09
N LEU A 44 -10.54 -9.49 -9.54
CA LEU A 44 -10.43 -9.08 -10.95
C LEU A 44 -10.29 -10.30 -11.87
N SER A 45 -9.48 -11.29 -11.50
CA SER A 45 -9.35 -12.55 -12.26
C SER A 45 -10.68 -13.30 -12.32
N ARG A 46 -11.41 -13.38 -11.20
CA ARG A 46 -12.75 -13.96 -11.15
C ARG A 46 -13.72 -13.19 -12.06
N LEU A 47 -13.76 -11.88 -11.94
CA LEU A 47 -14.67 -10.99 -12.66
C LEU A 47 -14.48 -11.09 -14.18
N PHE A 48 -13.24 -11.14 -14.61
CA PHE A 48 -12.89 -11.16 -16.03
C PHE A 48 -12.62 -12.58 -16.59
N GLY A 49 -12.79 -13.62 -15.78
CA GLY A 49 -12.54 -15.00 -16.20
C GLY A 49 -11.08 -15.24 -16.62
N LEU A 50 -10.13 -14.51 -15.99
CA LEU A 50 -8.71 -14.69 -16.29
C LEU A 50 -8.22 -16.01 -15.72
N SER A 51 -7.60 -16.82 -16.56
CA SER A 51 -6.99 -18.08 -16.14
C SER A 51 -5.61 -17.81 -15.54
N GLY A 52 -5.48 -18.03 -14.24
CA GLY A 52 -4.24 -17.92 -13.48
C GLY A 52 -4.55 -17.89 -11.99
N GLU A 53 -3.95 -18.77 -11.21
CA GLU A 53 -3.97 -18.62 -9.76
C GLU A 53 -3.16 -17.36 -9.42
N VAL A 54 -3.81 -16.37 -8.81
CA VAL A 54 -3.08 -15.29 -8.13
C VAL A 54 -2.54 -15.92 -6.85
N ALA A 55 -1.31 -16.37 -6.91
CA ALA A 55 -0.63 -16.96 -5.76
C ALA A 55 -0.36 -15.85 -4.74
N VAL A 56 -0.99 -15.96 -3.57
CA VAL A 56 -0.59 -15.18 -2.39
C VAL A 56 0.72 -15.79 -1.87
N ALA A 57 1.68 -14.95 -1.53
CA ALA A 57 2.97 -15.41 -1.02
C ALA A 57 2.79 -16.32 0.21
N ASP A 58 3.58 -17.38 0.30
CA ASP A 58 3.65 -18.18 1.53
C ASP A 58 4.29 -17.35 2.66
N LEU A 59 4.12 -17.81 3.89
CA LEU A 59 4.54 -17.07 5.08
C LEU A 59 6.02 -16.69 5.08
N SER A 60 6.91 -17.59 4.68
CA SER A 60 8.35 -17.33 4.67
C SER A 60 8.74 -16.31 3.63
N THR A 61 8.17 -16.45 2.44
CA THR A 61 8.32 -15.50 1.34
C THR A 61 7.75 -14.12 1.72
N MET A 62 6.60 -14.07 2.38
CA MET A 62 6.01 -12.81 2.84
C MET A 62 6.90 -12.08 3.83
N ILE A 63 7.47 -12.77 4.82
CA ILE A 63 8.41 -12.16 5.79
C ILE A 63 9.65 -11.60 5.08
N GLU A 64 10.28 -12.39 4.22
CA GLU A 64 11.46 -11.98 3.46
C GLU A 64 11.16 -10.74 2.58
N LYS A 65 10.03 -10.73 1.91
CA LYS A 65 9.62 -9.62 1.06
C LYS A 65 9.32 -8.35 1.87
N TYR A 66 8.65 -8.47 3.02
CA TYR A 66 8.48 -7.34 3.93
C TYR A 66 9.80 -6.76 4.40
N GLU A 67 10.76 -7.61 4.78
CA GLU A 67 12.10 -7.19 5.19
C GLU A 67 12.79 -6.42 4.04
N THR A 68 12.89 -7.02 2.87
CA THR A 68 13.50 -6.41 1.69
C THR A 68 12.89 -5.05 1.35
N VAL A 69 11.56 -4.97 1.28
CA VAL A 69 10.85 -3.76 0.85
C VAL A 69 10.92 -2.65 1.89
N LEU A 70 10.63 -2.95 3.16
CA LEU A 70 10.61 -1.91 4.20
C LEU A 70 12.01 -1.41 4.56
N GLU A 71 13.04 -2.26 4.53
CA GLU A 71 14.44 -1.81 4.68
C GLU A 71 14.85 -0.87 3.54
N ALA A 72 14.50 -1.20 2.30
CA ALA A 72 14.77 -0.33 1.17
C ALA A 72 14.01 1.00 1.27
N ALA A 73 12.76 0.97 1.74
CA ALA A 73 11.97 2.18 1.99
C ALA A 73 12.59 3.05 3.09
N CYS A 74 13.08 2.45 4.17
CA CYS A 74 13.80 3.17 5.24
C CYS A 74 15.09 3.81 4.70
N ARG A 75 15.87 3.07 3.88
CA ARG A 75 17.07 3.63 3.23
C ARG A 75 16.74 4.81 2.34
N ALA A 76 15.74 4.68 1.48
CA ALA A 76 15.31 5.75 0.58
C ALA A 76 14.80 6.98 1.35
N THR A 77 13.99 6.77 2.38
CA THR A 77 13.46 7.86 3.23
C THR A 77 14.58 8.66 3.89
N ARG A 78 15.64 8.01 4.39
CA ARG A 78 16.80 8.68 5.01
C ARG A 78 17.64 9.52 4.05
N GLN A 79 17.53 9.28 2.75
CA GLN A 79 18.27 10.05 1.74
C GLN A 79 17.57 11.35 1.38
N LEU A 80 16.34 11.56 1.81
CA LEU A 80 15.58 12.76 1.48
C LEU A 80 16.08 13.96 2.29
N PRO A 81 16.31 15.11 1.66
CA PRO A 81 16.71 16.33 2.35
C PRO A 81 15.60 16.81 3.30
N PRO A 82 15.96 17.31 4.51
CA PRO A 82 14.97 17.74 5.49
C PRO A 82 14.00 18.82 5.01
N ASP A 83 14.42 19.68 4.10
CA ASP A 83 13.62 20.73 3.47
C ASP A 83 12.58 20.21 2.47
N HIS A 84 12.65 18.93 2.08
CA HIS A 84 11.65 18.29 1.24
C HIS A 84 10.45 17.73 2.01
N MET A 85 10.39 17.85 3.33
CA MET A 85 9.26 17.32 4.12
C MET A 85 7.90 17.84 3.66
N ASP A 86 7.83 19.11 3.30
CA ASP A 86 6.60 19.78 2.86
C ASP A 86 6.53 19.92 1.32
N TRP A 87 7.46 19.29 0.58
CA TRP A 87 7.40 19.26 -0.88
C TRP A 87 6.14 18.49 -1.35
N GLU A 88 5.34 19.11 -2.20
CA GLU A 88 4.12 18.49 -2.73
C GLU A 88 4.44 17.52 -3.87
N CYS A 89 3.97 16.29 -3.73
CA CYS A 89 4.08 15.28 -4.78
C CYS A 89 3.26 15.70 -6.00
N PRO A 90 3.84 15.63 -7.23
CA PRO A 90 3.21 16.19 -8.43
C PRO A 90 1.81 15.62 -8.75
N GLU A 91 1.62 14.32 -8.55
CA GLU A 91 0.41 13.60 -8.96
C GLU A 91 -0.68 13.63 -7.89
N ARG A 92 -0.37 14.06 -6.67
CA ARG A 92 -1.34 14.10 -5.56
C ARG A 92 -1.03 15.26 -4.62
N LYS A 93 -2.06 15.93 -4.12
CA LYS A 93 -1.94 16.96 -3.07
C LYS A 93 -1.53 16.35 -1.73
N ARG A 94 -0.31 15.81 -1.68
CA ARG A 94 0.26 15.15 -0.51
C ARG A 94 1.72 15.57 -0.37
N THR A 95 2.13 15.96 0.83
CA THR A 95 3.55 16.26 1.09
C THR A 95 4.39 14.99 1.09
N LEU A 96 5.67 15.12 0.74
CA LEU A 96 6.60 13.99 0.69
C LEU A 96 6.76 13.32 2.07
N GLY A 97 6.74 14.09 3.16
CA GLY A 97 6.73 13.54 4.52
C GLY A 97 5.51 12.66 4.78
N ARG A 98 4.31 13.11 4.38
CA ARG A 98 3.10 12.29 4.48
C ARG A 98 3.13 11.08 3.56
N PHE A 99 3.74 11.23 2.40
CA PHE A 99 3.87 10.16 1.42
C PHE A 99 4.79 9.04 1.94
N THR A 100 5.97 9.38 2.45
CA THR A 100 6.92 8.40 2.99
C THR A 100 6.38 7.69 4.22
N PHE A 101 5.72 8.41 5.13
CA PHE A 101 5.02 7.78 6.27
C PHE A 101 4.00 6.75 5.82
N HIS A 102 3.26 7.05 4.74
CA HIS A 102 2.21 6.18 4.22
C HIS A 102 2.71 4.82 3.73
N ILE A 103 3.97 4.71 3.31
CA ILE A 103 4.60 3.43 2.92
C ILE A 103 4.57 2.44 4.09
N PHE A 104 4.86 2.92 5.29
CA PHE A 104 4.95 2.12 6.52
C PHE A 104 3.62 1.99 7.25
N ASP A 105 2.75 2.98 7.15
CA ASP A 105 1.46 3.00 7.84
C ASP A 105 0.50 1.88 7.37
N ARG A 106 0.64 1.40 6.14
CA ARG A 106 -0.23 0.34 5.60
C ARG A 106 -0.02 -1.02 6.25
N PRO A 107 1.20 -1.56 6.34
CA PRO A 107 1.47 -2.78 7.11
C PRO A 107 1.03 -2.69 8.57
N GLU A 108 1.30 -1.56 9.23
CA GLU A 108 0.85 -1.32 10.60
C GLU A 108 -0.67 -1.43 10.76
N ARG A 109 -1.41 -0.87 9.82
CA ARG A 109 -2.87 -0.94 9.82
C ARG A 109 -3.41 -2.32 9.55
N ALA A 110 -2.75 -3.10 8.69
CA ALA A 110 -3.12 -4.49 8.47
C ALA A 110 -2.98 -5.30 9.77
N LEU A 111 -1.89 -5.09 10.52
CA LEU A 111 -1.71 -5.70 11.85
C LEU A 111 -2.79 -5.26 12.85
N ASN A 112 -3.09 -3.97 12.89
CA ASN A 112 -4.13 -3.44 13.78
C ASN A 112 -5.50 -4.00 13.41
N ALA A 113 -5.83 -4.10 12.12
CA ALA A 113 -7.06 -4.70 11.64
C ALA A 113 -7.19 -6.17 12.06
N TYR A 114 -6.10 -6.93 12.03
CA TYR A 114 -6.10 -8.30 12.55
C TYR A 114 -6.53 -8.38 14.02
N ASN A 115 -6.02 -7.47 14.85
CA ASN A 115 -6.32 -7.44 16.28
C ASN A 115 -7.77 -7.01 16.56
N VAL A 116 -8.28 -6.04 15.79
CA VAL A 116 -9.65 -5.49 15.94
C VAL A 116 -10.70 -6.37 15.24
N GLY A 117 -10.31 -7.11 14.19
CA GLY A 117 -11.21 -7.91 13.34
C GLY A 117 -11.81 -7.12 12.18
N MET A 118 -11.47 -5.85 12.03
CA MET A 118 -12.02 -4.95 11.00
C MET A 118 -10.97 -3.97 10.47
N TYR A 119 -11.04 -3.70 9.15
CA TYR A 119 -10.25 -2.67 8.49
C TYR A 119 -11.16 -1.58 7.89
N SER A 120 -11.31 -0.48 8.62
CA SER A 120 -12.19 0.62 8.24
C SER A 120 -11.57 1.57 7.21
N SER A 121 -12.40 2.16 6.35
CA SER A 121 -11.97 3.24 5.46
C SER A 121 -11.61 4.53 6.21
N GLU A 122 -12.17 4.76 7.39
CA GLU A 122 -11.87 5.93 8.24
C GLU A 122 -10.42 5.91 8.73
N ASP A 123 -9.86 4.72 8.86
CA ASP A 123 -8.47 4.54 9.23
C ASP A 123 -7.46 5.03 8.17
N ARG A 124 -7.84 5.37 6.95
CA ARG A 124 -6.92 5.70 5.85
C ARG A 124 -6.24 7.06 5.95
N GLY A 125 -6.68 7.91 6.86
CA GLY A 125 -6.31 9.32 6.89
C GLY A 125 -5.38 9.75 8.01
N ARG A 126 -4.74 8.83 8.76
CA ARG A 126 -3.86 9.24 9.87
C ARG A 126 -2.76 10.18 9.38
N ASN A 127 -2.60 11.30 10.08
CA ASN A 127 -1.50 12.19 9.83
C ASN A 127 -0.28 11.69 10.60
N PHE A 128 0.89 11.65 9.98
CA PHE A 128 2.12 11.26 10.65
C PHE A 128 2.43 12.16 11.87
N LYS A 129 2.02 13.43 11.84
CA LYS A 129 2.18 14.36 12.96
C LYS A 129 1.38 13.95 14.20
N ASP A 130 0.22 13.29 14.00
CA ASP A 130 -0.61 12.78 15.10
C ASP A 130 -0.02 11.49 15.70
N VAL A 131 0.72 10.73 14.90
CA VAL A 131 1.34 9.47 15.31
C VAL A 131 2.73 9.69 15.90
N LEU A 132 3.54 10.53 15.26
CA LEU A 132 4.96 10.69 15.56
C LEU A 132 5.31 12.08 16.18
N GLY A 133 4.38 13.03 16.14
CA GLY A 133 4.63 14.41 16.57
C GLY A 133 5.39 15.24 15.55
N SER A 134 6.24 16.15 16.00
CA SER A 134 7.12 16.94 15.11
C SER A 134 8.30 16.07 14.68
N VAL A 135 8.36 15.72 13.39
CA VAL A 135 9.28 14.71 12.88
C VAL A 135 9.92 15.12 11.56
N GLY A 136 11.08 14.55 11.30
CA GLY A 136 11.76 14.54 10.01
C GLY A 136 11.75 13.15 9.37
N PHE A 137 12.47 13.01 8.26
CA PHE A 137 12.57 11.73 7.55
C PHE A 137 13.25 10.63 8.38
N GLU A 138 14.15 10.99 9.30
CA GLU A 138 14.79 10.00 10.19
C GLU A 138 13.78 9.36 11.14
N GLU A 139 12.87 10.12 11.72
CA GLU A 139 11.81 9.60 12.59
C GLU A 139 10.82 8.74 11.82
N ILE A 140 10.50 9.12 10.57
CA ILE A 140 9.65 8.32 9.69
C ILE A 140 10.34 6.99 9.35
N ALA A 141 11.63 7.00 9.05
CA ALA A 141 12.38 5.78 8.76
C ALA A 141 12.47 4.87 9.99
N ARG A 142 12.70 5.44 11.19
CA ARG A 142 12.69 4.69 12.45
C ARG A 142 11.34 4.05 12.74
N TYR A 143 10.25 4.77 12.50
CA TYR A 143 8.90 4.21 12.55
C TYR A 143 8.76 3.01 11.58
N GLY A 144 9.32 3.12 10.37
CA GLY A 144 9.34 2.02 9.40
C GLY A 144 10.06 0.78 9.94
N GLU A 145 11.21 0.93 10.61
CA GLU A 145 11.93 -0.17 11.25
C GLU A 145 11.12 -0.81 12.38
N GLU A 146 10.42 -0.01 13.17
CA GLU A 146 9.53 -0.51 14.21
C GLU A 146 8.35 -1.30 13.62
N VAL A 147 7.74 -0.80 12.53
CA VAL A 147 6.68 -1.51 11.81
C VAL A 147 7.21 -2.84 11.28
N LEU A 148 8.37 -2.86 10.64
CA LEU A 148 9.00 -4.10 10.17
C LEU A 148 9.21 -5.10 11.31
N SER A 149 9.72 -4.64 12.45
CA SER A 149 9.91 -5.49 13.64
C SER A 149 8.58 -6.11 14.11
N ARG A 150 7.50 -5.31 14.13
CA ARG A 150 6.16 -5.80 14.50
C ARG A 150 5.62 -6.81 13.48
N VAL A 151 5.78 -6.54 12.18
CA VAL A 151 5.38 -7.46 11.11
C VAL A 151 6.11 -8.79 11.24
N LYS A 152 7.44 -8.77 11.39
CA LYS A 152 8.26 -9.99 11.56
C LYS A 152 7.84 -10.76 12.81
N SER A 153 7.61 -10.08 13.91
CA SER A 153 7.14 -10.71 15.16
C SER A 153 5.74 -11.32 15.02
N ALA A 154 4.84 -10.62 14.31
CA ALA A 154 3.48 -11.07 14.10
C ALA A 154 3.40 -12.27 13.14
N LEU A 155 4.22 -12.29 12.11
CA LEU A 155 4.21 -13.38 11.12
C LEU A 155 5.08 -14.57 11.55
N GLY A 156 6.27 -14.34 12.11
CA GLY A 156 7.26 -15.38 12.39
C GLY A 156 7.61 -15.57 13.86
N GLY A 157 6.92 -14.90 14.78
CA GLY A 157 7.16 -15.00 16.22
C GLY A 157 6.63 -16.29 16.86
N PRO A 158 6.72 -16.39 18.20
CA PRO A 158 6.29 -17.60 18.94
C PRO A 158 4.78 -17.88 18.86
N SER A 159 3.99 -16.87 18.53
CA SER A 159 2.54 -16.97 18.34
C SER A 159 2.17 -16.24 17.05
N PRO A 160 2.43 -16.85 15.89
CA PRO A 160 2.21 -16.20 14.61
C PRO A 160 0.71 -15.95 14.38
N LEU A 161 0.42 -14.97 13.52
CA LEU A 161 -0.95 -14.70 13.09
C LEU A 161 -1.56 -15.93 12.43
N ASP A 162 -2.84 -16.17 12.72
CA ASP A 162 -3.67 -17.06 11.93
C ASP A 162 -3.97 -16.37 10.59
N LEU A 163 -3.28 -16.77 9.55
CA LEU A 163 -3.39 -16.17 8.22
C LEU A 163 -4.73 -16.50 7.53
N ASP A 164 -5.43 -17.53 7.98
CA ASP A 164 -6.76 -17.90 7.47
C ASP A 164 -7.88 -17.14 8.19
N LYS A 165 -7.56 -16.41 9.26
CA LYS A 165 -8.54 -15.58 9.99
C LYS A 165 -9.20 -14.60 9.01
N VAL A 166 -10.53 -14.66 8.96
CA VAL A 166 -11.36 -13.77 8.13
C VAL A 166 -11.59 -12.45 8.83
N LEU A 167 -11.44 -11.36 8.10
CA LEU A 167 -11.56 -9.98 8.55
C LEU A 167 -12.56 -9.24 7.68
N ASP A 168 -13.38 -8.40 8.30
CA ASP A 168 -14.21 -7.45 7.56
C ASP A 168 -13.38 -6.25 7.14
N THR A 169 -13.40 -5.93 5.86
CA THR A 169 -12.69 -4.75 5.33
C THR A 169 -13.61 -3.89 4.51
N TYR A 170 -13.27 -2.61 4.36
CA TYR A 170 -14.00 -1.71 3.45
C TYR A 170 -13.92 -2.14 1.97
N MET A 171 -13.05 -3.11 1.65
CA MET A 171 -12.90 -3.73 0.33
C MET A 171 -13.59 -5.09 0.24
N GLY A 172 -14.52 -5.39 1.17
CA GLY A 172 -15.12 -6.71 1.33
C GLY A 172 -14.32 -7.60 2.30
N THR A 173 -14.79 -8.82 2.48
CA THR A 173 -14.19 -9.80 3.38
C THR A 173 -12.85 -10.30 2.83
N LYS A 174 -11.82 -10.35 3.68
CA LYS A 174 -10.46 -10.79 3.34
C LYS A 174 -9.92 -11.72 4.41
N THR A 175 -9.07 -12.67 4.03
CA THR A 175 -8.23 -13.35 5.01
C THR A 175 -7.11 -12.43 5.50
N ALA A 176 -6.54 -12.73 6.65
CA ALA A 176 -5.37 -12.00 7.16
C ALA A 176 -4.20 -12.09 6.16
N ASN A 177 -4.02 -13.24 5.50
CA ASN A 177 -3.02 -13.41 4.45
C ASN A 177 -3.24 -12.43 3.28
N GLU A 178 -4.46 -12.39 2.75
CA GLU A 178 -4.82 -11.48 1.66
C GLU A 178 -4.63 -10.00 2.05
N LEU A 179 -4.95 -9.63 3.30
CA LEU A 179 -4.78 -8.25 3.78
C LEU A 179 -3.31 -7.88 3.93
N MET A 180 -2.48 -8.79 4.44
CA MET A 180 -1.03 -8.58 4.56
C MET A 180 -0.37 -8.51 3.19
N ASP A 181 -0.73 -9.36 2.23
CA ASP A 181 -0.23 -9.31 0.87
C ASP A 181 -0.58 -7.99 0.17
N LEU A 182 -1.84 -7.54 0.30
CA LEU A 182 -2.27 -6.23 -0.20
C LEU A 182 -1.51 -5.06 0.42
N ALA A 183 -1.21 -5.14 1.73
CA ALA A 183 -0.44 -4.11 2.42
C ALA A 183 1.02 -4.08 1.93
N LEU A 184 1.62 -5.24 1.69
CA LEU A 184 2.96 -5.36 1.11
C LEU A 184 3.00 -4.79 -0.31
N GLY A 185 2.08 -5.19 -1.18
CA GLY A 185 1.98 -4.67 -2.55
C GLY A 185 1.80 -3.16 -2.58
N HIS A 186 1.03 -2.60 -1.64
CA HIS A 186 0.88 -1.15 -1.49
C HIS A 186 2.20 -0.47 -1.09
N SER A 187 2.98 -1.06 -0.19
CA SER A 187 4.32 -0.53 0.18
C SER A 187 5.28 -0.58 -0.99
N VAL A 188 5.27 -1.65 -1.81
CA VAL A 188 6.08 -1.74 -3.05
C VAL A 188 5.69 -0.65 -4.04
N HIS A 189 4.39 -0.49 -4.31
CA HIS A 189 3.91 0.53 -5.23
C HIS A 189 4.41 1.92 -4.83
N HIS A 190 4.27 2.28 -3.57
CA HIS A 190 4.75 3.58 -3.10
C HIS A 190 6.28 3.68 -2.98
N LEU A 191 7.00 2.59 -2.79
CA LEU A 191 8.46 2.62 -2.87
C LEU A 191 8.95 2.93 -4.29
N LYS A 192 8.31 2.34 -5.31
CA LYS A 192 8.59 2.66 -6.72
C LYS A 192 8.32 4.15 -7.01
N GLN A 193 7.18 4.67 -6.56
CA GLN A 193 6.86 6.10 -6.68
C GLN A 193 7.87 6.99 -5.93
N LEU A 194 8.34 6.57 -4.76
CA LEU A 194 9.37 7.30 -4.02
C LEU A 194 10.66 7.41 -4.81
N TYR A 195 11.10 6.33 -5.46
CA TYR A 195 12.28 6.37 -6.32
C TYR A 195 12.11 7.35 -7.49
N GLU A 196 10.91 7.43 -8.07
CA GLU A 196 10.60 8.40 -9.12
C GLU A 196 10.65 9.84 -8.59
N TYR A 197 10.07 10.13 -7.42
CA TYR A 197 10.16 11.46 -6.80
C TYR A 197 11.59 11.85 -6.42
N MET A 198 12.40 10.90 -5.97
CA MET A 198 13.82 11.12 -5.75
C MET A 198 14.53 11.51 -7.04
N ALA A 199 14.27 10.79 -8.14
CA ALA A 199 14.85 11.09 -9.45
C ALA A 199 14.46 12.49 -9.96
N GLN A 200 13.17 12.86 -9.85
CA GLN A 200 12.66 14.19 -10.20
C GLN A 200 13.33 15.30 -9.37
N SER A 201 13.70 15.00 -8.13
CA SER A 201 14.42 15.91 -7.22
C SER A 201 15.94 15.85 -7.39
N GLY A 202 16.45 15.11 -8.38
CA GLY A 202 17.89 14.96 -8.60
C GLY A 202 18.61 14.09 -7.57
N ILE A 203 17.87 13.33 -6.77
CA ILE A 203 18.41 12.42 -5.77
C ILE A 203 18.52 11.03 -6.38
N LYS A 204 19.73 10.48 -6.46
CA LYS A 204 19.92 9.11 -6.90
C LYS A 204 19.75 8.15 -5.72
N PRO A 205 18.75 7.24 -5.75
CA PRO A 205 18.61 6.24 -4.69
C PRO A 205 19.87 5.39 -4.53
N VAL A 206 20.27 5.15 -3.29
CA VAL A 206 21.35 4.22 -2.96
C VAL A 206 20.75 2.83 -2.83
N ASP A 207 21.30 1.87 -3.57
CA ASP A 207 20.90 0.47 -3.56
C ASP A 207 19.35 0.31 -3.74
N PRO A 208 18.79 0.82 -4.84
CA PRO A 208 17.36 0.69 -5.10
C PRO A 208 17.00 -0.75 -5.46
N LEU A 209 15.82 -1.18 -5.05
CA LEU A 209 15.26 -2.45 -5.50
C LEU A 209 14.82 -2.34 -6.97
N GLY A 210 15.02 -3.43 -7.72
CA GLY A 210 14.58 -3.57 -9.10
C GLY A 210 13.41 -4.55 -9.26
N GLU A 211 12.93 -4.74 -10.48
CA GLU A 211 11.78 -5.60 -10.77
C GLU A 211 11.96 -7.05 -10.30
N ALA A 212 13.20 -7.57 -10.28
CA ALA A 212 13.48 -8.91 -9.77
C ALA A 212 13.17 -9.06 -8.27
N ASP A 213 13.38 -7.99 -7.49
CA ASP A 213 13.14 -8.01 -6.04
C ASP A 213 11.63 -8.02 -5.72
N PHE A 214 10.80 -7.55 -6.66
CA PHE A 214 9.35 -7.48 -6.51
C PHE A 214 8.62 -8.73 -7.02
N GLN A 215 9.33 -9.71 -7.58
CA GLN A 215 8.71 -10.94 -8.05
C GLN A 215 7.98 -11.66 -6.92
N GLY A 216 6.77 -12.14 -7.21
CA GLY A 216 5.90 -12.81 -6.24
C GLY A 216 5.14 -11.86 -5.30
N ILE A 217 5.25 -10.54 -5.47
CA ILE A 217 4.44 -9.56 -4.75
C ILE A 217 3.35 -9.06 -5.70
N THR A 218 2.13 -9.02 -5.21
CA THR A 218 0.98 -8.50 -5.95
C THR A 218 1.02 -6.98 -6.00
N VAL A 219 1.42 -6.40 -7.14
CA VAL A 219 1.50 -4.94 -7.34
C VAL A 219 0.84 -4.52 -8.64
N PRO A 220 0.28 -3.29 -8.73
CA PRO A 220 -0.11 -2.69 -10.00
C PRO A 220 1.10 -2.53 -10.92
N THR A 221 0.88 -2.64 -12.22
CA THR A 221 1.93 -2.46 -13.25
C THR A 221 2.23 -0.99 -13.51
N GLU A 222 1.26 -0.10 -13.30
CA GLU A 222 1.39 1.33 -13.50
C GLU A 222 1.68 2.05 -12.19
N LEU A 223 2.50 3.11 -12.25
CA LEU A 223 2.94 3.85 -11.05
C LEU A 223 1.97 4.96 -10.65
N PHE A 224 1.25 5.56 -11.59
CA PHE A 224 0.39 6.72 -11.39
C PHE A 224 -0.95 6.54 -12.10
#